data_8be0b8f0dc8f7ea098a8b1f190d6507e
#
_entry.id   8be0b8f0dc8f7ea098a8b1f190d6507e
#
_cell.length_a   1.000
_cell.length_b   1.000
_cell.length_c   1.000
_cell.angle_alpha   90.00
_cell.angle_beta   90.00
_cell.angle_gamma   90.00
#
_symmetry.space_group_name_H-M   'P 1'
#
loop_
_entity.id
_entity.type
_entity.pdbx_description
1 polymer ?
#
loop_
_entity_poly.entity_id
_entity_poly.type
_entity_poly.pdbx_seq_one_letter_code
_entity_poly.pdbx_strand_id
1 'polypeptide(L)'
;MYYLMNKNTVVAAFEKQPATAFSDEVLFREVERTGKLPFGFEDINAWLNSRKSSKHNAHLRKLMREMGCDDNEGFIRVTHAATINDTFWIKSDRESLTWEQISLYRNPFTETISRLAFEGVGLYAGDFSSTSPELSCEGSFRKCFRKEKQRGSFGSDIFIYKRGNDLGPGLEPYCEMLASEIAAIISPDNYVPYRTVLLHDKLASKCNLFTNEQHGYASFSKLMKAKSLQDVFDFFDRIGASQAFREMLVVDSLCFNQDRHAGNYGVLFDNDTLEITGMAPIFDLNLSMLPYVSMKDFDSIGDKLFEYAPVLGDDFTRIGQMAMNDTLHDRVKTICDFSFAFRGDDVFPPERVKAMESIIRRQAQALLSSETLRTKDVFFSQNAADDEQYQGEVRAAVKRFHIFADAVDQMELGSNVFKSDCVSSDTVQYIFEMNGYELTVDFLKRKILIADDRLQAVTPDALQDAAPAVYELYDKLFGLFTNMNQY
;
A
#
# COMPACT_ATOMS: atom_id res chain seq x y z
N MET A 1 2.80 -0.72 32.80
CA MET A 1 2.16 -1.86 32.13
C MET A 1 1.35 -1.33 30.95
N TYR A 2 1.29 -2.09 29.84
CA TYR A 2 0.48 -1.77 28.66
C TYR A 2 -0.41 -2.96 28.33
N TYR A 3 -1.60 -2.71 27.83
CA TYR A 3 -2.58 -3.73 27.50
C TYR A 3 -2.95 -3.66 26.02
N LEU A 4 -2.79 -4.77 25.30
CA LEU A 4 -3.42 -4.96 24.00
C LEU A 4 -4.88 -5.28 24.22
N MET A 5 -5.72 -4.49 23.63
CA MET A 5 -7.18 -4.55 23.73
C MET A 5 -7.78 -5.03 22.41
N ASN A 6 -8.85 -5.82 22.47
CA ASN A 6 -9.80 -5.95 21.38
C ASN A 6 -11.11 -5.32 21.87
N LYS A 7 -11.51 -4.21 21.29
CA LYS A 7 -12.56 -3.33 21.84
C LYS A 7 -12.30 -3.06 23.33
N ASN A 8 -13.20 -3.45 24.23
CA ASN A 8 -13.05 -3.26 25.67
C ASN A 8 -12.45 -4.47 26.41
N THR A 9 -12.04 -5.52 25.68
CA THR A 9 -11.47 -6.74 26.26
C THR A 9 -9.95 -6.72 26.22
N VAL A 10 -9.28 -6.98 27.34
CA VAL A 10 -7.83 -7.19 27.39
C VAL A 10 -7.51 -8.55 26.77
N VAL A 11 -6.58 -8.58 25.80
CA VAL A 11 -6.12 -9.83 25.14
C VAL A 11 -4.67 -10.18 25.44
N ALA A 12 -3.84 -9.19 25.80
CA ALA A 12 -2.48 -9.43 26.28
C ALA A 12 -1.99 -8.23 27.12
N ALA A 13 -1.00 -8.47 27.96
CA ALA A 13 -0.32 -7.45 28.78
C ALA A 13 1.17 -7.43 28.45
N PHE A 14 1.75 -6.22 28.43
CA PHE A 14 3.14 -5.96 28.08
C PHE A 14 3.78 -5.00 29.07
N GLU A 15 5.09 -5.15 29.29
CA GLU A 15 5.88 -4.18 30.02
C GLU A 15 6.96 -3.57 29.15
N LYS A 16 7.27 -2.30 29.40
CA LYS A 16 8.38 -1.61 28.74
C LYS A 16 9.70 -2.23 29.19
N GLN A 17 10.54 -2.57 28.23
CA GLN A 17 11.89 -3.05 28.51
C GLN A 17 12.80 -1.86 28.90
N PRO A 18 13.77 -2.07 29.79
CA PRO A 18 14.81 -1.08 30.05
C PRO A 18 15.55 -0.76 28.75
N ALA A 19 15.86 0.54 28.53
CA ALA A 19 16.72 0.94 27.43
C ALA A 19 18.07 0.22 27.53
N THR A 20 18.59 -0.27 26.40
CA THR A 20 19.91 -0.88 26.35
C THR A 20 20.96 0.18 26.01
N ALA A 21 22.22 -0.06 26.35
CA ALA A 21 23.32 0.86 26.06
C ALA A 21 23.58 1.07 24.54
N PHE A 22 22.88 0.30 23.67
CA PHE A 22 23.12 0.25 22.24
C PHE A 22 21.89 0.63 21.38
N SER A 23 20.75 0.95 22.01
CA SER A 23 19.54 1.32 21.28
C SER A 23 18.64 2.20 22.15
N ASP A 24 18.27 3.36 21.59
CA ASP A 24 17.25 4.26 22.17
C ASP A 24 15.80 3.78 21.84
N GLU A 25 15.68 2.68 21.10
CA GLU A 25 14.39 2.14 20.69
C GLU A 25 13.61 1.61 21.90
N VAL A 26 12.38 2.08 22.06
CA VAL A 26 11.46 1.61 23.11
C VAL A 26 10.88 0.27 22.69
N LEU A 27 11.29 -0.78 23.40
CA LEU A 27 10.80 -2.15 23.19
C LEU A 27 9.86 -2.58 24.32
N PHE A 28 8.99 -3.53 24.01
CA PHE A 28 8.04 -4.13 24.93
C PHE A 28 8.25 -5.65 25.00
N ARG A 29 7.96 -6.23 26.16
CA ARG A 29 7.98 -7.67 26.40
C ARG A 29 6.60 -8.13 26.84
N GLU A 30 6.10 -9.22 26.27
CA GLU A 30 4.86 -9.87 26.70
C GLU A 30 5.01 -10.41 28.12
N VAL A 31 4.02 -10.12 28.97
CA VAL A 31 3.93 -10.58 30.35
C VAL A 31 2.84 -11.64 30.48
N GLU A 32 1.70 -11.41 29.84
CA GLU A 32 0.55 -12.29 29.94
C GLU A 32 -0.28 -12.25 28.65
N ARG A 33 -0.88 -13.38 28.32
CA ARG A 33 -1.81 -13.52 27.20
C ARG A 33 -3.13 -14.08 27.71
N THR A 34 -4.22 -13.35 27.47
CA THR A 34 -5.55 -13.70 28.00
C THR A 34 -6.59 -13.96 26.89
N GLY A 35 -6.28 -13.63 25.64
CA GLY A 35 -7.22 -13.75 24.53
C GLY A 35 -6.58 -14.06 23.19
N LYS A 36 -7.40 -14.06 22.14
CA LYS A 36 -6.96 -14.25 20.76
C LYS A 36 -6.21 -13.00 20.28
N LEU A 37 -5.07 -13.19 19.65
CA LEU A 37 -4.23 -12.13 19.09
C LEU A 37 -4.63 -11.79 17.66
N PRO A 38 -4.31 -10.56 17.18
CA PRO A 38 -4.58 -10.18 15.79
C PRO A 38 -3.84 -11.08 14.77
N PHE A 39 -4.37 -11.17 13.57
CA PHE A 39 -3.72 -11.87 12.48
C PHE A 39 -2.30 -11.34 12.22
N GLY A 40 -1.34 -12.24 12.00
CA GLY A 40 0.06 -11.90 11.75
C GLY A 40 0.82 -11.37 12.97
N PHE A 41 0.29 -11.57 14.19
CA PHE A 41 0.98 -11.18 15.42
C PHE A 41 2.12 -12.16 15.71
N GLU A 42 3.34 -11.73 15.49
CA GLU A 42 4.56 -12.48 15.88
C GLU A 42 4.99 -12.09 17.29
N ASP A 43 5.24 -10.79 17.51
CA ASP A 43 5.49 -10.17 18.81
C ASP A 43 4.93 -8.74 18.82
N ILE A 44 4.89 -8.11 20.00
CA ILE A 44 4.28 -6.78 20.16
C ILE A 44 5.04 -5.68 19.40
N ASN A 45 6.37 -5.76 19.27
CA ASN A 45 7.16 -4.72 18.62
C ASN A 45 7.01 -4.82 17.09
N ALA A 46 7.07 -6.03 16.54
CA ALA A 46 6.78 -6.30 15.13
C ALA A 46 5.34 -5.88 14.77
N TRP A 47 4.37 -6.20 15.65
CA TRP A 47 2.98 -5.80 15.47
C TRP A 47 2.82 -4.28 15.49
N LEU A 48 3.41 -3.56 16.46
CA LEU A 48 3.39 -2.10 16.51
C LEU A 48 4.00 -1.48 15.24
N ASN A 49 5.14 -2.02 14.78
CA ASN A 49 5.76 -1.55 13.54
C ASN A 49 4.86 -1.77 12.32
N SER A 50 4.13 -2.89 12.27
CA SER A 50 3.14 -3.15 11.19
C SER A 50 1.92 -2.22 11.23
N ARG A 51 1.69 -1.52 12.34
CA ARG A 51 0.58 -0.58 12.55
C ARG A 51 0.93 0.86 12.20
N LYS A 52 2.21 1.18 12.08
CA LYS A 52 2.68 2.51 11.74
C LYS A 52 2.49 2.78 10.24
N SER A 53 2.26 4.03 9.90
CA SER A 53 2.27 4.47 8.50
C SER A 53 3.58 4.10 7.82
N SER A 54 3.48 3.75 6.53
CA SER A 54 4.64 3.34 5.73
C SER A 54 5.76 4.39 5.79
N LYS A 55 7.00 3.91 5.98
CA LYS A 55 8.22 4.75 5.97
C LYS A 55 8.44 5.50 4.64
N HIS A 56 7.72 5.13 3.58
CA HIS A 56 7.79 5.79 2.26
C HIS A 56 7.04 7.13 2.19
N ASN A 57 6.28 7.48 3.22
CA ASN A 57 5.55 8.75 3.27
C ASN A 57 6.35 9.81 4.05
N ALA A 58 7.22 10.55 3.36
CA ALA A 58 8.09 11.55 3.97
C ALA A 58 7.31 12.64 4.74
N HIS A 59 6.14 13.08 4.22
CA HIS A 59 5.32 14.07 4.90
C HIS A 59 4.69 13.53 6.18
N LEU A 60 4.13 12.32 6.14
CA LEU A 60 3.59 11.69 7.35
C LEU A 60 4.69 11.37 8.36
N ARG A 61 5.89 10.96 7.92
CA ARG A 61 7.04 10.77 8.82
C ARG A 61 7.46 12.06 9.52
N LYS A 62 7.53 13.17 8.77
CA LYS A 62 7.84 14.48 9.36
C LYS A 62 6.79 14.84 10.41
N LEU A 63 5.51 14.70 10.06
CA LEU A 63 4.41 14.90 10.98
C LEU A 63 4.52 13.99 12.21
N MET A 64 4.75 12.69 12.01
CA MET A 64 4.89 11.73 13.11
C MET A 64 6.05 12.09 14.05
N ARG A 65 7.18 12.56 13.53
CA ARG A 65 8.30 13.06 14.33
C ARG A 65 7.93 14.32 15.12
N GLU A 66 7.29 15.29 14.49
CA GLU A 66 6.82 16.52 15.16
C GLU A 66 5.81 16.19 16.28
N MET A 67 5.04 15.11 16.13
CA MET A 67 4.10 14.60 17.14
C MET A 67 4.77 13.70 18.19
N GLY A 68 6.06 13.38 18.04
CA GLY A 68 6.76 12.43 18.90
C GLY A 68 6.19 11.01 18.79
N CYS A 69 5.84 10.58 17.57
CA CYS A 69 5.33 9.25 17.25
C CYS A 69 6.38 8.35 16.56
N ASP A 70 7.62 8.74 16.55
CA ASP A 70 8.72 8.05 15.89
C ASP A 70 9.11 6.76 16.60
N ASP A 71 8.99 6.70 17.93
CA ASP A 71 9.15 5.47 18.70
C ASP A 71 7.83 4.75 18.99
N ASN A 72 7.89 3.55 19.56
CA ASN A 72 6.72 2.74 19.89
C ASN A 72 5.85 3.38 20.99
N GLU A 73 6.44 4.01 21.99
CA GLU A 73 5.71 4.64 23.09
C GLU A 73 4.98 5.90 22.64
N GLY A 74 5.65 6.74 21.84
CA GLY A 74 5.05 7.92 21.23
C GLY A 74 3.92 7.54 20.27
N PHE A 75 4.10 6.50 19.47
CA PHE A 75 3.06 5.99 18.58
C PHE A 75 1.83 5.51 19.35
N ILE A 76 2.02 4.75 20.44
CA ILE A 76 0.91 4.34 21.33
C ILE A 76 0.23 5.57 21.95
N ARG A 77 1.01 6.51 22.48
CA ARG A 77 0.47 7.71 23.15
C ARG A 77 -0.43 8.53 22.23
N VAL A 78 -0.11 8.64 20.93
CA VAL A 78 -0.86 9.49 20.00
C VAL A 78 -1.97 8.72 19.28
N THR A 79 -1.71 7.48 18.86
CA THR A 79 -2.63 6.72 18.00
C THR A 79 -3.31 5.56 18.73
N HIS A 80 -2.85 5.21 19.94
CA HIS A 80 -3.21 3.96 20.63
C HIS A 80 -3.02 2.72 19.75
N ALA A 81 -2.20 2.80 18.71
CA ALA A 81 -2.04 1.80 17.66
C ALA A 81 -3.37 1.36 17.00
N ALA A 82 -4.41 2.19 17.05
CA ALA A 82 -5.70 1.92 16.44
C ALA A 82 -5.62 2.06 14.90
N THR A 83 -6.32 1.20 14.17
CA THR A 83 -6.47 1.28 12.71
C THR A 83 -7.94 1.11 12.31
N ILE A 84 -8.24 1.33 11.04
CA ILE A 84 -9.55 1.06 10.45
C ILE A 84 -9.65 -0.36 9.85
N ASN A 85 -8.66 -1.23 10.10
CA ASN A 85 -8.66 -2.61 9.60
C ASN A 85 -9.19 -3.61 10.64
N ASP A 86 -9.18 -3.23 11.92
CA ASP A 86 -9.62 -4.07 13.01
C ASP A 86 -9.98 -3.25 14.27
N THR A 87 -10.27 -3.92 15.36
CA THR A 87 -10.64 -3.30 16.64
C THR A 87 -9.59 -3.46 17.74
N PHE A 88 -8.34 -3.79 17.35
CA PHE A 88 -7.23 -3.88 18.27
C PHE A 88 -6.58 -2.51 18.51
N TRP A 89 -6.23 -2.24 19.78
CA TRP A 89 -5.56 -1.01 20.20
C TRP A 89 -4.80 -1.22 21.51
N ILE A 90 -3.99 -0.25 21.91
CA ILE A 90 -3.19 -0.32 23.14
C ILE A 90 -3.50 0.85 24.06
N LYS A 91 -3.59 0.54 25.38
CA LYS A 91 -3.58 1.54 26.44
C LYS A 91 -2.54 1.22 27.51
N SER A 92 -2.13 2.24 28.26
CA SER A 92 -1.36 2.05 29.48
C SER A 92 -2.28 1.73 30.68
N ASP A 93 -1.71 1.18 31.74
CA ASP A 93 -2.40 0.94 33.02
C ASP A 93 -2.83 2.23 33.73
N ARG A 94 -2.34 3.39 33.28
CA ARG A 94 -2.68 4.71 33.81
C ARG A 94 -3.90 5.35 33.14
N GLU A 95 -4.39 4.73 32.07
CA GLU A 95 -5.48 5.25 31.24
C GLU A 95 -6.77 4.48 31.50
N SER A 96 -7.86 5.22 31.70
CA SER A 96 -9.21 4.68 31.84
C SER A 96 -10.01 4.68 30.52
N LEU A 97 -9.30 4.70 29.36
CA LEU A 97 -9.90 4.77 28.05
C LEU A 97 -10.69 3.53 27.68
N THR A 98 -11.77 3.76 26.93
CA THR A 98 -12.65 2.71 26.37
C THR A 98 -12.60 2.71 24.85
N TRP A 99 -13.08 1.63 24.23
CA TRP A 99 -13.17 1.52 22.78
C TRP A 99 -13.95 2.68 22.14
N GLU A 100 -15.03 3.12 22.78
CA GLU A 100 -15.88 4.21 22.29
C GLU A 100 -15.11 5.52 22.13
N GLN A 101 -14.09 5.73 22.95
CA GLN A 101 -13.25 6.94 22.92
C GLN A 101 -12.12 6.85 21.90
N ILE A 102 -11.69 5.62 21.55
CA ILE A 102 -10.52 5.37 20.66
C ILE A 102 -10.95 5.01 19.24
N SER A 103 -12.13 4.39 19.09
CA SER A 103 -12.59 3.85 17.80
C SER A 103 -12.52 4.87 16.66
N LEU A 104 -11.73 4.57 15.62
CA LEU A 104 -11.72 5.35 14.39
C LEU A 104 -13.07 5.29 13.66
N TYR A 105 -13.87 4.28 13.91
CA TYR A 105 -15.21 4.17 13.32
C TYR A 105 -16.21 5.15 13.96
N ARG A 106 -16.07 5.46 15.25
CA ARG A 106 -17.00 6.30 16.00
C ARG A 106 -16.60 7.76 16.06
N ASN A 107 -15.32 8.04 16.20
CA ASN A 107 -14.81 9.37 16.47
C ASN A 107 -14.53 10.16 15.18
N PRO A 108 -14.67 11.49 15.16
CA PRO A 108 -14.35 12.30 13.99
C PRO A 108 -12.86 12.23 13.66
N PHE A 109 -12.53 12.36 12.36
CA PHE A 109 -11.14 12.44 11.89
C PHE A 109 -10.63 13.88 11.94
N THR A 110 -9.30 14.04 12.09
CA THR A 110 -8.66 15.33 12.09
C THR A 110 -8.47 15.83 10.65
N GLU A 111 -9.21 16.86 10.25
CA GLU A 111 -9.18 17.36 8.87
C GLU A 111 -7.80 17.88 8.45
N THR A 112 -7.04 18.49 9.37
CA THR A 112 -5.67 18.95 9.08
C THR A 112 -4.76 17.79 8.68
N ILE A 113 -4.84 16.65 9.37
CA ILE A 113 -4.02 15.46 9.04
C ILE A 113 -4.47 14.86 7.71
N SER A 114 -5.78 14.71 7.51
CA SER A 114 -6.34 14.22 6.24
C SER A 114 -5.92 15.08 5.06
N ARG A 115 -5.97 16.40 5.22
CA ARG A 115 -5.55 17.35 4.20
C ARG A 115 -4.05 17.28 3.92
N LEU A 116 -3.21 17.19 4.96
CA LEU A 116 -1.77 17.04 4.81
C LEU A 116 -1.40 15.75 4.07
N ALA A 117 -2.05 14.63 4.42
CA ALA A 117 -1.82 13.35 3.74
C ALA A 117 -2.24 13.40 2.26
N PHE A 118 -3.35 14.07 1.95
CA PHE A 118 -3.89 14.15 0.60
C PHE A 118 -3.15 15.16 -0.29
N GLU A 119 -2.88 16.37 0.21
CA GLU A 119 -2.31 17.46 -0.57
C GLU A 119 -0.77 17.52 -0.48
N GLY A 120 -0.19 16.98 0.60
CA GLY A 120 1.23 17.11 0.87
C GLY A 120 1.65 18.51 1.35
N VAL A 121 0.70 19.40 1.61
CA VAL A 121 0.92 20.80 2.01
C VAL A 121 0.08 21.11 3.24
N GLY A 122 0.64 21.72 4.26
CA GLY A 122 -0.10 22.19 5.41
C GLY A 122 0.80 22.88 6.42
N LEU A 123 0.35 24.03 6.94
CA LEU A 123 0.88 24.61 8.16
C LEU A 123 0.29 23.86 9.35
N TYR A 124 1.16 23.43 10.21
CA TYR A 124 0.80 22.60 11.33
C TYR A 124 0.83 23.42 12.62
N ALA A 125 -0.32 23.60 13.23
CA ALA A 125 -0.44 24.14 14.57
C ALA A 125 -1.72 23.59 15.21
N GLY A 126 -1.60 22.73 16.21
CA GLY A 126 -2.76 22.21 16.93
C GLY A 126 -2.43 21.11 17.92
N ASP A 127 -3.38 20.80 18.76
CA ASP A 127 -3.33 19.72 19.74
C ASP A 127 -3.60 18.38 19.05
N PHE A 128 -2.73 17.40 19.30
CA PHE A 128 -2.62 16.17 18.54
C PHE A 128 -3.14 14.93 19.23
N SER A 129 -4.10 15.07 20.07
CA SER A 129 -4.87 13.93 20.53
C SER A 129 -5.84 13.50 19.43
N SER A 130 -5.37 12.87 18.34
CA SER A 130 -6.30 12.63 17.26
C SER A 130 -6.35 11.21 16.78
N THR A 131 -7.56 10.74 16.72
CA THR A 131 -7.99 9.62 15.91
C THR A 131 -7.89 10.01 14.44
N SER A 132 -6.87 9.55 13.73
CA SER A 132 -6.72 9.77 12.30
C SER A 132 -6.15 8.52 11.62
N PRO A 133 -6.90 7.91 10.67
CA PRO A 133 -6.46 6.70 9.98
C PRO A 133 -5.14 6.89 9.23
N GLU A 134 -4.85 8.11 8.80
CA GLU A 134 -3.64 8.47 8.05
C GLU A 134 -2.35 8.26 8.87
N LEU A 135 -2.43 8.26 10.19
CA LEU A 135 -1.27 8.00 11.06
C LEU A 135 -1.00 6.49 11.26
N SER A 136 -1.91 5.64 10.80
CA SER A 136 -1.79 4.18 10.88
C SER A 136 -1.21 3.57 9.60
N CYS A 137 -1.11 2.23 9.56
CA CYS A 137 -0.66 1.47 8.38
C CYS A 137 -1.48 1.74 7.11
N GLU A 138 -2.68 2.30 7.23
CA GLU A 138 -3.50 2.73 6.09
C GLU A 138 -3.12 4.11 5.56
N GLY A 139 -2.25 4.83 6.27
CA GLY A 139 -1.74 6.12 5.84
C GLY A 139 -0.80 5.96 4.65
N SER A 140 -1.11 6.68 3.56
CA SER A 140 -0.21 6.81 2.41
C SER A 140 -0.28 8.22 1.86
N PHE A 141 0.76 8.63 1.12
CA PHE A 141 0.74 9.91 0.45
C PHE A 141 -0.36 9.95 -0.62
N ARG A 142 -1.05 11.08 -0.73
CA ARG A 142 -2.18 11.31 -1.66
C ARG A 142 -3.46 10.53 -1.30
N LYS A 143 -3.53 9.94 -0.13
CA LYS A 143 -4.70 9.20 0.37
C LYS A 143 -5.22 9.88 1.64
N CYS A 144 -6.52 10.09 1.73
CA CYS A 144 -7.14 10.54 2.97
C CYS A 144 -8.48 9.85 3.22
N PHE A 145 -8.94 9.98 4.46
CA PHE A 145 -10.19 9.40 4.93
C PHE A 145 -11.13 10.50 5.40
N ARG A 146 -12.41 10.40 5.04
CA ARG A 146 -13.44 11.36 5.45
C ARG A 146 -14.71 10.65 5.88
N LYS A 147 -15.32 11.17 6.94
CA LYS A 147 -16.68 10.77 7.36
C LYS A 147 -17.69 11.70 6.73
N GLU A 148 -18.62 11.14 5.98
CA GLU A 148 -19.66 11.91 5.31
C GLU A 148 -21.04 11.34 5.65
N LYS A 149 -22.02 12.25 5.88
CA LYS A 149 -23.40 11.85 6.03
C LYS A 149 -23.99 11.53 4.66
N GLN A 150 -24.48 10.31 4.50
CA GLN A 150 -25.29 9.98 3.34
C GLN A 150 -26.72 10.48 3.52
N ARG A 151 -27.33 10.97 2.41
CA ARG A 151 -28.71 11.44 2.40
C ARG A 151 -29.66 10.27 2.72
N GLY A 152 -30.33 10.31 3.87
CA GLY A 152 -31.26 9.28 4.32
C GLY A 152 -30.65 8.17 5.19
N SER A 153 -29.37 8.29 5.61
CA SER A 153 -28.73 7.36 6.54
C SER A 153 -28.68 7.92 7.95
N PHE A 154 -28.87 7.04 8.94
CA PHE A 154 -28.58 7.32 10.35
C PHE A 154 -27.08 7.01 10.59
N GLY A 155 -26.23 8.01 10.47
CA GLY A 155 -24.79 7.86 10.68
C GLY A 155 -23.97 8.51 9.54
N SER A 156 -22.66 8.34 9.62
CA SER A 156 -21.72 8.76 8.58
C SER A 156 -20.95 7.55 8.07
N ASP A 157 -20.83 7.43 6.75
CA ASP A 157 -19.95 6.45 6.14
C ASP A 157 -18.53 7.00 6.06
N ILE A 158 -17.57 6.11 6.11
CA ILE A 158 -16.15 6.44 5.91
C ILE A 158 -15.83 6.23 4.44
N PHE A 159 -15.29 7.28 3.83
CA PHE A 159 -14.83 7.28 2.44
C PHE A 159 -13.32 7.42 2.39
N ILE A 160 -12.74 6.73 1.42
CA ILE A 160 -11.34 6.83 1.04
C ILE A 160 -11.25 7.68 -0.22
N TYR A 161 -10.32 8.62 -0.22
CA TYR A 161 -9.96 9.46 -1.36
C TYR A 161 -8.50 9.22 -1.71
N LYS A 162 -8.21 8.90 -2.96
CA LYS A 162 -6.85 8.76 -3.48
C LYS A 162 -6.69 9.64 -4.72
N ARG A 163 -5.68 10.48 -4.75
CA ARG A 163 -5.34 11.24 -5.96
C ARG A 163 -4.20 10.59 -6.73
N GLY A 164 -4.10 10.94 -8.01
CA GLY A 164 -3.07 10.42 -8.89
C GLY A 164 -1.67 10.95 -8.59
N ASN A 165 -0.68 10.40 -9.28
CA ASN A 165 0.72 10.75 -9.13
C ASN A 165 1.03 12.10 -9.79
N ASP A 166 1.58 13.06 -9.02
CA ASP A 166 1.99 14.38 -9.52
C ASP A 166 3.22 14.32 -10.46
N LEU A 167 4.01 13.25 -10.37
CA LEU A 167 5.17 13.02 -11.25
C LEU A 167 4.81 12.26 -12.53
N GLY A 168 3.56 11.89 -12.70
CA GLY A 168 3.02 11.19 -13.85
C GLY A 168 1.80 11.92 -14.42
N PRO A 169 1.07 11.28 -15.34
CA PRO A 169 -0.13 11.86 -15.92
C PRO A 169 -1.31 11.98 -14.95
N GLY A 170 -1.21 11.42 -13.73
CA GLY A 170 -2.24 11.52 -12.68
C GLY A 170 -3.55 10.79 -13.00
N LEU A 171 -3.50 9.75 -13.84
CA LEU A 171 -4.68 9.05 -14.36
C LEU A 171 -5.19 7.94 -13.46
N GLU A 172 -4.51 7.60 -12.37
CA GLU A 172 -4.86 6.52 -11.46
C GLU A 172 -6.30 6.59 -10.93
N PRO A 173 -6.89 7.77 -10.63
CA PRO A 173 -8.29 7.85 -10.23
C PRO A 173 -9.27 7.36 -11.30
N TYR A 174 -9.00 7.64 -12.59
CA TYR A 174 -9.81 7.11 -13.69
C TYR A 174 -9.61 5.61 -13.83
N CYS A 175 -8.36 5.13 -13.68
CA CYS A 175 -8.04 3.72 -13.79
C CYS A 175 -8.77 2.89 -12.72
N GLU A 176 -8.80 3.34 -11.45
CA GLU A 176 -9.60 2.70 -10.39
C GLU A 176 -11.09 2.68 -10.74
N MET A 177 -11.64 3.79 -11.23
CA MET A 177 -13.06 3.87 -11.62
C MET A 177 -13.38 2.89 -12.76
N LEU A 178 -12.60 2.93 -13.85
CA LEU A 178 -12.84 2.08 -15.02
C LEU A 178 -12.65 0.60 -14.70
N ALA A 179 -11.60 0.24 -13.93
CA ALA A 179 -11.40 -1.13 -13.51
C ALA A 179 -12.51 -1.63 -12.59
N SER A 180 -13.11 -0.76 -11.77
CA SER A 180 -14.28 -1.15 -10.96
C SER A 180 -15.55 -1.42 -11.80
N GLU A 181 -15.70 -0.82 -12.99
CA GLU A 181 -16.80 -1.20 -13.91
C GLU A 181 -16.63 -2.63 -14.45
N ILE A 182 -15.39 -3.05 -14.73
CA ILE A 182 -15.10 -4.45 -15.10
C ILE A 182 -15.31 -5.38 -13.91
N ALA A 183 -14.83 -4.98 -12.71
CA ALA A 183 -15.03 -5.76 -11.50
C ALA A 183 -16.51 -5.98 -11.18
N ALA A 184 -17.37 -5.00 -11.44
CA ALA A 184 -18.82 -5.11 -11.26
C ALA A 184 -19.46 -6.22 -12.13
N ILE A 185 -18.87 -6.54 -13.28
CA ILE A 185 -19.34 -7.61 -14.17
C ILE A 185 -18.77 -8.96 -13.75
N ILE A 186 -17.48 -9.00 -13.46
CA ILE A 186 -16.76 -10.27 -13.17
C ILE A 186 -17.01 -10.73 -11.73
N SER A 187 -17.11 -9.81 -10.78
CA SER A 187 -17.27 -10.09 -9.33
C SER A 187 -18.36 -9.20 -8.73
N PRO A 188 -19.61 -9.32 -9.15
CA PRO A 188 -20.68 -8.36 -8.81
C PRO A 188 -20.93 -8.23 -7.30
N ASP A 189 -20.66 -9.27 -6.53
CA ASP A 189 -20.93 -9.32 -5.10
C ASP A 189 -19.71 -9.02 -4.22
N ASN A 190 -18.49 -8.92 -4.82
CA ASN A 190 -17.24 -8.85 -4.04
C ASN A 190 -16.21 -7.87 -4.63
N TYR A 191 -16.60 -6.62 -4.87
CA TYR A 191 -15.70 -5.56 -5.34
C TYR A 191 -16.02 -4.22 -4.65
N VAL A 192 -15.06 -3.31 -4.68
CA VAL A 192 -15.23 -1.92 -4.23
C VAL A 192 -15.54 -1.03 -5.43
N PRO A 193 -16.72 -0.37 -5.49
CA PRO A 193 -17.04 0.58 -6.53
C PRO A 193 -16.29 1.89 -6.33
N TYR A 194 -15.65 2.38 -7.38
CA TYR A 194 -14.93 3.66 -7.39
C TYR A 194 -15.62 4.67 -8.29
N ARG A 195 -15.48 5.95 -7.95
CA ARG A 195 -15.87 7.07 -8.79
C ARG A 195 -14.82 8.17 -8.73
N THR A 196 -14.70 8.96 -9.78
CA THR A 196 -13.86 10.15 -9.79
C THR A 196 -14.60 11.34 -9.17
N VAL A 197 -13.87 12.14 -8.41
CA VAL A 197 -14.38 13.37 -7.77
C VAL A 197 -13.29 14.42 -7.72
N LEU A 198 -13.66 15.68 -7.51
CA LEU A 198 -12.73 16.74 -7.11
C LEU A 198 -12.76 16.89 -5.59
N LEU A 199 -11.60 16.80 -4.96
CA LEU A 199 -11.40 17.12 -3.55
C LEU A 199 -10.29 18.16 -3.45
N HIS A 200 -10.60 19.35 -2.89
CA HIS A 200 -9.68 20.48 -2.85
C HIS A 200 -9.07 20.81 -4.22
N ASP A 201 -9.92 20.84 -5.25
CA ASP A 201 -9.55 21.08 -6.64
C ASP A 201 -8.56 20.05 -7.25
N LYS A 202 -8.38 18.92 -6.59
CA LYS A 202 -7.58 17.79 -7.09
C LYS A 202 -8.47 16.63 -7.49
N LEU A 203 -8.18 16.04 -8.65
CA LEU A 203 -8.82 14.82 -9.09
C LEU A 203 -8.46 13.67 -8.13
N ALA A 204 -9.48 12.93 -7.70
CA ALA A 204 -9.32 11.77 -6.85
C ALA A 204 -10.31 10.66 -7.22
N SER A 205 -9.96 9.43 -6.97
CA SER A 205 -10.91 8.34 -6.84
C SER A 205 -11.51 8.38 -5.43
N LYS A 206 -12.77 8.00 -5.34
CA LYS A 206 -13.52 7.90 -4.09
C LYS A 206 -14.22 6.56 -4.01
N CYS A 207 -14.05 5.89 -2.86
CA CYS A 207 -14.77 4.66 -2.54
C CYS A 207 -15.20 4.63 -1.08
N ASN A 208 -16.11 3.72 -0.73
CA ASN A 208 -16.46 3.44 0.64
C ASN A 208 -15.40 2.55 1.30
N LEU A 209 -15.18 2.76 2.59
CA LEU A 209 -14.46 1.79 3.42
C LEU A 209 -15.31 0.52 3.56
N PHE A 210 -14.70 -0.64 3.35
CA PHE A 210 -15.40 -1.94 3.45
C PHE A 210 -15.27 -2.61 4.84
N THR A 211 -14.39 -2.10 5.70
CA THR A 211 -14.30 -2.53 7.10
C THR A 211 -15.20 -1.71 8.02
N ASN A 212 -15.54 -2.27 9.17
CA ASN A 212 -16.35 -1.62 10.20
C ASN A 212 -16.07 -2.24 11.59
N GLU A 213 -16.80 -1.83 12.63
CA GLU A 213 -16.59 -2.37 13.98
C GLU A 213 -16.90 -3.88 14.13
N GLN A 214 -17.66 -4.46 13.20
CA GLN A 214 -17.96 -5.89 13.19
C GLN A 214 -17.00 -6.66 12.30
N HIS A 215 -16.65 -6.12 11.14
CA HIS A 215 -15.83 -6.79 10.14
C HIS A 215 -14.49 -6.10 9.98
N GLY A 216 -13.42 -6.83 10.30
CA GLY A 216 -12.04 -6.42 10.09
C GLY A 216 -11.47 -6.97 8.77
N TYR A 217 -10.31 -6.46 8.40
CA TYR A 217 -9.52 -6.87 7.24
C TYR A 217 -8.14 -7.33 7.65
N ALA A 218 -7.72 -8.50 7.17
CA ALA A 218 -6.35 -8.96 7.25
C ALA A 218 -5.80 -9.20 5.84
N SER A 219 -4.72 -8.50 5.47
CA SER A 219 -4.03 -8.73 4.21
C SER A 219 -3.44 -10.13 4.16
N PHE A 220 -3.33 -10.70 2.97
CA PHE A 220 -2.79 -12.05 2.78
C PHE A 220 -1.35 -12.16 3.32
N SER A 221 -0.56 -11.11 3.23
CA SER A 221 0.80 -11.04 3.80
C SER A 221 0.86 -11.30 5.32
N LYS A 222 -0.25 -11.06 6.05
CA LYS A 222 -0.38 -11.32 7.49
C LYS A 222 -0.89 -12.72 7.80
N LEU A 223 -1.39 -13.44 6.81
CA LEU A 223 -2.02 -14.76 6.99
C LEU A 223 -1.05 -15.90 6.77
N MET A 224 -0.26 -15.81 5.71
CA MET A 224 0.76 -16.81 5.41
C MET A 224 1.84 -16.27 4.45
N LYS A 225 3.00 -16.92 4.47
CA LYS A 225 4.06 -16.74 3.47
C LYS A 225 3.87 -17.83 2.41
N ALA A 226 3.15 -17.52 1.33
CA ALA A 226 3.00 -18.42 0.19
C ALA A 226 4.32 -18.53 -0.58
N LYS A 227 4.63 -19.72 -1.09
CA LYS A 227 5.81 -19.98 -1.93
C LYS A 227 5.44 -20.13 -3.39
N SER A 228 4.15 -20.25 -3.67
CA SER A 228 3.61 -20.43 -5.03
C SER A 228 2.18 -19.90 -5.10
N LEU A 229 1.71 -19.62 -6.31
CA LEU A 229 0.30 -19.27 -6.53
C LEU A 229 -0.64 -20.42 -6.11
N GLN A 230 -0.19 -21.69 -6.20
CA GLN A 230 -0.97 -22.82 -5.74
C GLN A 230 -1.24 -22.74 -4.23
N ASP A 231 -0.27 -22.34 -3.41
CA ASP A 231 -0.47 -22.15 -1.97
C ASP A 231 -1.58 -21.13 -1.69
N VAL A 232 -1.67 -20.08 -2.53
CA VAL A 232 -2.71 -19.06 -2.41
C VAL A 232 -4.08 -19.62 -2.80
N PHE A 233 -4.17 -20.38 -3.89
CA PHE A 233 -5.40 -21.08 -4.27
C PHE A 233 -5.87 -22.03 -3.18
N ASP A 234 -4.96 -22.87 -2.64
CA ASP A 234 -5.26 -23.82 -1.59
C ASP A 234 -5.74 -23.14 -0.30
N PHE A 235 -5.20 -21.96 -0.01
CA PHE A 235 -5.67 -21.16 1.13
C PHE A 235 -7.11 -20.68 0.93
N PHE A 236 -7.42 -20.05 -0.20
CA PHE A 236 -8.77 -19.56 -0.48
C PHE A 236 -9.79 -20.68 -0.66
N ASP A 237 -9.37 -21.84 -1.16
CA ASP A 237 -10.21 -23.02 -1.24
C ASP A 237 -10.60 -23.53 0.15
N ARG A 238 -9.65 -23.62 1.07
CA ARG A 238 -9.90 -24.07 2.46
C ARG A 238 -10.89 -23.18 3.22
N ILE A 239 -10.92 -21.89 2.94
CA ILE A 239 -11.87 -20.96 3.57
C ILE A 239 -13.16 -20.77 2.78
N GLY A 240 -13.37 -21.55 1.70
CA GLY A 240 -14.57 -21.47 0.86
C GLY A 240 -14.64 -20.21 -0.01
N ALA A 241 -13.52 -19.53 -0.27
CA ALA A 241 -13.46 -18.28 -1.04
C ALA A 241 -12.76 -18.44 -2.39
N SER A 242 -12.63 -19.66 -2.91
CA SER A 242 -11.97 -19.99 -4.18
C SER A 242 -12.53 -19.20 -5.36
N GLN A 243 -13.87 -19.05 -5.43
CA GLN A 243 -14.53 -18.31 -6.50
C GLN A 243 -14.15 -16.83 -6.48
N ALA A 244 -14.18 -16.17 -5.31
CA ALA A 244 -13.82 -14.76 -5.17
C ALA A 244 -12.35 -14.50 -5.55
N PHE A 245 -11.44 -15.43 -5.21
CA PHE A 245 -10.04 -15.33 -5.61
C PHE A 245 -9.85 -15.48 -7.13
N ARG A 246 -10.57 -16.41 -7.78
CA ARG A 246 -10.59 -16.55 -9.24
C ARG A 246 -11.13 -15.30 -9.92
N GLU A 247 -12.21 -14.74 -9.41
CA GLU A 247 -12.80 -13.49 -9.90
C GLU A 247 -11.78 -12.34 -9.86
N MET A 248 -11.04 -12.20 -8.76
CA MET A 248 -9.98 -11.19 -8.63
C MET A 248 -8.90 -11.37 -9.71
N LEU A 249 -8.41 -12.58 -9.92
CA LEU A 249 -7.39 -12.86 -10.94
C LEU A 249 -7.87 -12.55 -12.36
N VAL A 250 -9.14 -12.84 -12.66
CA VAL A 250 -9.74 -12.50 -13.96
C VAL A 250 -9.90 -10.99 -14.12
N VAL A 251 -10.33 -10.27 -13.08
CA VAL A 251 -10.38 -8.79 -13.10
C VAL A 251 -8.99 -8.22 -13.34
N ASP A 252 -7.97 -8.66 -12.60
CA ASP A 252 -6.61 -8.19 -12.75
C ASP A 252 -6.06 -8.48 -14.15
N SER A 253 -6.38 -9.66 -14.71
CA SER A 253 -6.02 -10.03 -16.08
C SER A 253 -6.66 -9.13 -17.14
N LEU A 254 -7.97 -8.86 -17.03
CA LEU A 254 -8.69 -8.01 -17.96
C LEU A 254 -8.27 -6.53 -17.89
N CYS A 255 -7.94 -6.07 -16.69
CA CYS A 255 -7.59 -4.70 -16.40
C CYS A 255 -6.07 -4.43 -16.43
N PHE A 256 -5.23 -5.44 -16.62
CA PHE A 256 -3.76 -5.32 -16.57
C PHE A 256 -3.26 -4.72 -15.26
N ASN A 257 -3.77 -5.20 -14.13
CA ASN A 257 -3.40 -4.70 -12.81
C ASN A 257 -2.00 -5.18 -12.41
N GLN A 258 -1.04 -4.27 -12.34
CA GLN A 258 0.36 -4.55 -12.07
C GLN A 258 0.71 -4.55 -10.57
N ASP A 259 -0.26 -4.34 -9.67
CA ASP A 259 0.02 -4.10 -8.25
C ASP A 259 -0.77 -5.02 -7.29
N ARG A 260 -1.16 -6.21 -7.71
CA ARG A 260 -1.85 -7.18 -6.86
C ARG A 260 -0.88 -7.91 -5.93
N HIS A 261 -0.09 -7.17 -5.15
CA HIS A 261 0.77 -7.76 -4.12
C HIS A 261 -0.04 -8.26 -2.91
N ALA A 262 0.56 -9.07 -2.04
CA ALA A 262 -0.10 -9.71 -0.90
C ALA A 262 -0.68 -8.73 0.16
N GLY A 263 -0.45 -7.44 0.04
CA GLY A 263 -1.09 -6.36 0.81
C GLY A 263 -2.44 -5.94 0.24
N ASN A 264 -2.67 -6.13 -1.07
CA ASN A 264 -3.85 -5.64 -1.82
C ASN A 264 -4.94 -6.71 -2.00
N TYR A 265 -4.84 -7.83 -1.31
CA TYR A 265 -5.91 -8.83 -1.16
C TYR A 265 -5.77 -9.53 0.18
N GLY A 266 -6.83 -10.21 0.63
CA GLY A 266 -6.84 -10.88 1.92
C GLY A 266 -8.23 -11.32 2.32
N VAL A 267 -8.50 -11.34 3.62
CA VAL A 267 -9.75 -11.84 4.16
C VAL A 267 -10.48 -10.79 4.99
N LEU A 268 -11.80 -10.89 5.00
CA LEU A 268 -12.64 -10.30 6.03
C LEU A 268 -12.80 -11.29 7.19
N PHE A 269 -12.88 -10.75 8.39
CA PHE A 269 -13.10 -11.53 9.60
C PHE A 269 -14.02 -10.79 10.58
N ASP A 270 -14.68 -11.53 11.43
CA ASP A 270 -15.45 -10.97 12.55
C ASP A 270 -14.48 -10.47 13.63
N ASN A 271 -14.59 -9.21 14.03
CA ASN A 271 -13.69 -8.58 14.99
C ASN A 271 -13.81 -9.13 16.43
N ASP A 272 -14.94 -9.74 16.78
CA ASP A 272 -15.14 -10.28 18.12
C ASP A 272 -14.64 -11.73 18.23
N THR A 273 -14.88 -12.53 17.19
CA THR A 273 -14.53 -13.96 17.20
C THR A 273 -13.20 -14.25 16.49
N LEU A 274 -12.71 -13.36 15.62
CA LEU A 274 -11.59 -13.53 14.69
C LEU A 274 -11.80 -14.70 13.70
N GLU A 275 -13.05 -15.08 13.46
CA GLU A 275 -13.38 -16.05 12.43
C GLU A 275 -13.36 -15.39 11.05
N ILE A 276 -12.70 -16.03 10.09
CA ILE A 276 -12.68 -15.56 8.69
C ILE A 276 -14.08 -15.72 8.12
N THR A 277 -14.65 -14.66 7.58
CA THR A 277 -15.98 -14.64 6.98
C THR A 277 -15.96 -14.74 5.46
N GLY A 278 -14.81 -14.51 4.82
CA GLY A 278 -14.63 -14.66 3.38
C GLY A 278 -13.43 -13.88 2.87
N MET A 279 -13.27 -13.84 1.56
CA MET A 279 -12.28 -12.98 0.91
C MET A 279 -12.73 -11.52 0.98
N ALA A 280 -11.79 -10.61 1.20
CA ALA A 280 -12.04 -9.17 1.08
C ALA A 280 -12.46 -8.80 -0.35
N PRO A 281 -13.29 -7.76 -0.55
CA PRO A 281 -13.67 -7.33 -1.88
C PRO A 281 -12.45 -6.92 -2.70
N ILE A 282 -12.57 -6.99 -4.03
CA ILE A 282 -11.51 -6.51 -4.94
C ILE A 282 -11.38 -4.99 -4.78
N PHE A 283 -10.21 -4.53 -4.38
CA PHE A 283 -9.89 -3.11 -4.15
C PHE A 283 -8.49 -2.80 -4.66
N ASP A 284 -8.10 -1.52 -4.61
CA ASP A 284 -6.79 -1.00 -5.02
C ASP A 284 -6.45 -1.36 -6.48
N LEU A 285 -7.18 -0.73 -7.40
CA LEU A 285 -7.08 -0.93 -8.84
C LEU A 285 -6.37 0.25 -9.54
N ASN A 286 -5.63 1.07 -8.81
CA ASN A 286 -5.03 2.31 -9.30
C ASN A 286 -3.94 2.09 -10.37
N LEU A 287 -3.25 0.94 -10.35
CA LEU A 287 -2.26 0.55 -11.36
C LEU A 287 -2.82 -0.40 -12.44
N SER A 288 -4.15 -0.43 -12.57
CA SER A 288 -4.86 -1.03 -13.70
C SER A 288 -4.92 -0.07 -14.89
N MET A 289 -5.37 -0.54 -16.05
CA MET A 289 -5.65 0.28 -17.23
C MET A 289 -4.47 1.10 -17.76
N LEU A 290 -3.23 0.67 -17.45
CA LEU A 290 -1.99 1.24 -17.97
C LEU A 290 -1.89 2.77 -17.79
N PRO A 291 -1.93 3.29 -16.56
CA PRO A 291 -2.02 4.75 -16.30
C PRO A 291 -0.83 5.56 -16.85
N TYR A 292 0.33 4.93 -17.00
CA TYR A 292 1.56 5.61 -17.43
C TYR A 292 1.88 5.47 -18.91
N VAL A 293 1.06 4.74 -19.67
CA VAL A 293 1.23 4.60 -21.12
C VAL A 293 0.75 5.89 -21.81
N SER A 294 1.59 6.48 -22.65
CA SER A 294 1.22 7.69 -23.41
C SER A 294 0.25 7.34 -24.55
N MET A 295 -0.54 8.31 -25.00
CA MET A 295 -1.46 8.09 -26.13
C MET A 295 -0.73 7.67 -27.43
N LYS A 296 0.51 8.12 -27.63
CA LYS A 296 1.31 7.74 -28.80
C LYS A 296 1.69 6.26 -28.80
N ASP A 297 1.83 5.67 -27.61
CA ASP A 297 2.22 4.27 -27.43
C ASP A 297 1.02 3.33 -27.48
N PHE A 298 -0.22 3.86 -27.31
CA PHE A 298 -1.43 3.03 -27.34
C PHE A 298 -1.68 2.34 -28.67
N ASP A 299 -1.30 2.93 -29.79
CA ASP A 299 -1.45 2.31 -31.12
C ASP A 299 -0.62 1.03 -31.29
N SER A 300 0.51 0.94 -30.58
CA SER A 300 1.41 -0.22 -30.56
C SER A 300 1.35 -1.03 -29.26
N ILE A 301 0.50 -0.64 -28.30
CA ILE A 301 0.51 -1.25 -26.97
C ILE A 301 0.16 -2.74 -27.01
N GLY A 302 -0.69 -3.15 -27.96
CA GLY A 302 -1.06 -4.56 -28.12
C GLY A 302 0.14 -5.47 -28.36
N ASP A 303 1.21 -4.96 -29.01
CA ASP A 303 2.42 -5.68 -29.27
C ASP A 303 3.42 -5.64 -28.09
N LYS A 304 3.18 -4.76 -27.12
CA LYS A 304 4.02 -4.53 -25.94
C LYS A 304 3.37 -4.97 -24.63
N LEU A 305 2.15 -5.48 -24.67
CA LEU A 305 1.43 -5.92 -23.44
C LEU A 305 2.20 -6.99 -22.65
N PHE A 306 3.05 -7.76 -23.32
CA PHE A 306 3.93 -8.73 -22.67
C PHE A 306 5.02 -8.08 -21.80
N GLU A 307 5.30 -6.79 -21.95
CA GLU A 307 6.23 -6.03 -21.10
C GLU A 307 5.61 -5.73 -19.72
N TYR A 308 4.29 -5.90 -19.58
CA TYR A 308 3.53 -5.72 -18.35
C TYR A 308 3.17 -7.09 -17.78
N ALA A 309 3.56 -7.33 -16.54
CA ALA A 309 3.29 -8.60 -15.86
C ALA A 309 2.47 -8.40 -14.58
N PRO A 310 1.62 -9.36 -14.21
CA PRO A 310 0.97 -9.37 -12.90
C PRO A 310 1.98 -9.73 -11.80
N VAL A 311 1.78 -9.23 -10.58
CA VAL A 311 2.61 -9.65 -9.42
C VAL A 311 2.43 -11.13 -9.10
N LEU A 312 1.24 -11.67 -9.33
CA LEU A 312 0.91 -13.08 -9.03
C LEU A 312 1.23 -14.05 -10.19
N GLY A 313 2.10 -13.66 -11.13
CA GLY A 313 2.48 -14.51 -12.24
C GLY A 313 3.32 -13.80 -13.29
N ASP A 314 3.52 -14.41 -14.44
CA ASP A 314 4.38 -13.97 -15.52
C ASP A 314 3.64 -13.34 -16.71
N ASP A 315 2.34 -13.63 -16.87
CA ASP A 315 1.53 -13.17 -17.99
C ASP A 315 0.06 -13.04 -17.60
N PHE A 316 -0.58 -11.90 -17.94
CA PHE A 316 -1.97 -11.60 -17.60
C PHE A 316 -2.96 -12.58 -18.23
N THR A 317 -2.77 -12.96 -19.49
CA THR A 317 -3.67 -13.89 -20.17
C THR A 317 -3.62 -15.26 -19.51
N ARG A 318 -2.42 -15.74 -19.21
CA ARG A 318 -2.17 -17.02 -18.59
C ARG A 318 -2.80 -17.11 -17.20
N ILE A 319 -2.60 -16.11 -16.36
CA ILE A 319 -3.20 -16.05 -15.02
C ILE A 319 -4.73 -16.05 -15.11
N GLY A 320 -5.29 -15.23 -15.99
CA GLY A 320 -6.72 -15.20 -16.22
C GLY A 320 -7.27 -16.54 -16.66
N GLN A 321 -6.62 -17.22 -17.62
CA GLN A 321 -7.00 -18.55 -18.09
C GLN A 321 -6.95 -19.62 -16.99
N MET A 322 -5.93 -19.59 -16.13
CA MET A 322 -5.85 -20.48 -14.96
C MET A 322 -6.98 -20.27 -13.96
N ALA A 323 -7.46 -19.04 -13.84
CA ALA A 323 -8.56 -18.70 -12.95
C ALA A 323 -9.95 -19.04 -13.53
N MET A 324 -10.05 -19.27 -14.86
CA MET A 324 -11.33 -19.51 -15.54
C MET A 324 -12.05 -20.74 -15.01
N ASN A 325 -13.37 -20.63 -14.98
CA ASN A 325 -14.35 -21.71 -14.80
C ASN A 325 -15.63 -21.34 -15.57
N ASP A 326 -16.65 -22.22 -15.55
CA ASP A 326 -17.87 -22.00 -16.33
C ASP A 326 -18.56 -20.67 -16.00
N THR A 327 -18.65 -20.30 -14.72
CA THR A 327 -19.26 -19.04 -14.28
C THR A 327 -18.49 -17.83 -14.83
N LEU A 328 -17.16 -17.85 -14.77
CA LEU A 328 -16.32 -16.79 -15.27
C LEU A 328 -16.29 -16.73 -16.79
N HIS A 329 -16.37 -17.89 -17.46
CA HIS A 329 -16.47 -17.97 -18.91
C HIS A 329 -17.68 -17.16 -19.42
N ASP A 330 -18.87 -17.33 -18.83
CA ASP A 330 -20.05 -16.59 -19.22
C ASP A 330 -19.95 -15.09 -18.95
N ARG A 331 -19.35 -14.70 -17.81
CA ARG A 331 -19.13 -13.29 -17.46
C ARG A 331 -18.09 -12.64 -18.39
N VAL A 332 -16.96 -13.29 -18.66
CA VAL A 332 -15.92 -12.81 -19.57
C VAL A 332 -16.46 -12.66 -21.00
N LYS A 333 -17.35 -13.54 -21.42
CA LYS A 333 -18.00 -13.43 -22.73
C LYS A 333 -18.75 -12.10 -22.90
N THR A 334 -19.34 -11.55 -21.84
CA THR A 334 -20.00 -10.24 -21.90
C THR A 334 -19.02 -9.09 -22.09
N ILE A 335 -17.76 -9.29 -21.69
CA ILE A 335 -16.70 -8.28 -21.86
C ILE A 335 -16.26 -8.16 -23.32
N CYS A 336 -16.47 -9.16 -24.16
CA CYS A 336 -16.12 -9.09 -25.58
C CYS A 336 -16.83 -7.94 -26.35
N ASP A 337 -18.00 -7.50 -25.88
CA ASP A 337 -18.76 -6.39 -26.45
C ASP A 337 -18.90 -5.20 -25.47
N PHE A 338 -18.12 -5.20 -24.39
CA PHE A 338 -18.20 -4.20 -23.32
C PHE A 338 -17.82 -2.80 -23.81
N SER A 339 -18.47 -1.80 -23.23
CA SER A 339 -18.11 -0.38 -23.33
C SER A 339 -18.28 0.28 -21.97
N PHE A 340 -17.33 1.14 -21.59
CA PHE A 340 -17.42 1.90 -20.35
C PHE A 340 -18.61 2.86 -20.33
N ALA A 341 -19.16 3.11 -19.14
CA ALA A 341 -20.15 4.16 -18.94
C ALA A 341 -19.52 5.56 -19.13
N PHE A 342 -18.30 5.74 -18.67
CA PHE A 342 -17.49 6.95 -18.87
C PHE A 342 -17.05 7.06 -20.34
N ARG A 343 -17.23 8.25 -20.93
CA ARG A 343 -16.95 8.49 -22.37
C ARG A 343 -15.70 9.31 -22.62
N GLY A 344 -15.01 9.72 -21.57
CA GLY A 344 -13.83 10.57 -21.64
C GLY A 344 -14.13 12.03 -21.29
N ASP A 345 -13.06 12.74 -20.96
CA ASP A 345 -13.03 14.19 -20.72
C ASP A 345 -11.68 14.75 -21.20
N ASP A 346 -11.37 16.00 -20.81
CA ASP A 346 -10.11 16.67 -21.22
C ASP A 346 -8.86 16.04 -20.60
N VAL A 347 -8.99 15.35 -19.45
CA VAL A 347 -7.85 14.71 -18.75
C VAL A 347 -7.66 13.25 -19.18
N PHE A 348 -8.78 12.55 -19.38
CA PHE A 348 -8.80 11.17 -19.87
C PHE A 348 -9.62 11.13 -21.17
N PRO A 349 -8.99 11.38 -22.32
CA PRO A 349 -9.72 11.68 -23.56
C PRO A 349 -10.48 10.47 -24.11
N PRO A 350 -11.55 10.71 -24.91
CA PRO A 350 -12.39 9.65 -25.49
C PRO A 350 -11.60 8.63 -26.31
N GLU A 351 -10.50 9.03 -26.94
CA GLU A 351 -9.62 8.15 -27.73
C GLU A 351 -8.97 7.12 -26.82
N ARG A 352 -8.55 7.54 -25.61
CA ARG A 352 -7.96 6.64 -24.62
C ARG A 352 -8.99 5.62 -24.09
N VAL A 353 -10.23 6.07 -23.85
CA VAL A 353 -11.33 5.17 -23.45
C VAL A 353 -11.56 4.11 -24.51
N LYS A 354 -11.68 4.49 -25.78
CA LYS A 354 -11.87 3.56 -26.90
C LYS A 354 -10.70 2.58 -27.08
N ALA A 355 -9.46 3.08 -26.91
CA ALA A 355 -8.28 2.23 -26.98
C ALA A 355 -8.30 1.17 -25.86
N MET A 356 -8.63 1.58 -24.61
CA MET A 356 -8.76 0.65 -23.50
C MET A 356 -9.89 -0.37 -23.73
N GLU A 357 -11.07 0.05 -24.20
CA GLU A 357 -12.16 -0.86 -24.59
C GLU A 357 -11.70 -1.92 -25.59
N SER A 358 -10.94 -1.49 -26.62
CA SER A 358 -10.39 -2.41 -27.64
C SER A 358 -9.44 -3.44 -27.04
N ILE A 359 -8.52 -3.00 -26.19
CA ILE A 359 -7.54 -3.88 -25.54
C ILE A 359 -8.23 -4.88 -24.60
N ILE A 360 -9.18 -4.42 -23.78
CA ILE A 360 -9.93 -5.27 -22.86
C ILE A 360 -10.76 -6.31 -23.58
N ARG A 361 -11.42 -5.94 -24.69
CA ARG A 361 -12.19 -6.90 -25.51
C ARG A 361 -11.27 -7.97 -26.12
N ARG A 362 -10.09 -7.57 -26.63
CA ARG A 362 -9.07 -8.52 -27.12
C ARG A 362 -8.58 -9.45 -26.01
N GLN A 363 -8.33 -8.91 -24.82
CA GLN A 363 -7.93 -9.71 -23.65
C GLN A 363 -9.03 -10.70 -23.26
N ALA A 364 -10.30 -10.26 -23.25
CA ALA A 364 -11.42 -11.16 -22.98
C ALA A 364 -11.50 -12.31 -24.02
N GLN A 365 -11.33 -11.99 -25.30
CA GLN A 365 -11.27 -13.02 -26.35
C GLN A 365 -10.09 -13.98 -26.16
N ALA A 366 -8.92 -13.48 -25.75
CA ALA A 366 -7.76 -14.31 -25.44
C ALA A 366 -8.00 -15.25 -24.27
N LEU A 367 -8.71 -14.78 -23.21
CA LEU A 367 -9.07 -15.61 -22.06
C LEU A 367 -10.04 -16.75 -22.45
N LEU A 368 -10.91 -16.53 -23.44
CA LEU A 368 -11.91 -17.49 -23.90
C LEU A 368 -11.34 -18.50 -24.93
N SER A 369 -10.23 -18.19 -25.58
CA SER A 369 -9.74 -18.91 -26.74
C SER A 369 -8.86 -20.12 -26.42
N SER A 370 -8.52 -20.39 -25.16
CA SER A 370 -7.61 -21.48 -24.81
C SER A 370 -8.32 -22.68 -24.20
N GLU A 371 -7.83 -23.87 -24.53
CA GLU A 371 -8.07 -25.07 -23.74
C GLU A 371 -7.54 -24.85 -22.31
N THR A 372 -8.28 -25.29 -21.31
CA THR A 372 -7.97 -25.14 -19.88
C THR A 372 -6.56 -25.69 -19.60
N LEU A 373 -5.58 -24.79 -19.40
CA LEU A 373 -4.24 -25.18 -18.97
C LEU A 373 -4.34 -25.81 -17.58
N ARG A 374 -3.83 -27.02 -17.43
CA ARG A 374 -3.80 -27.70 -16.13
C ARG A 374 -2.81 -27.00 -15.22
N THR A 375 -3.29 -26.55 -14.07
CA THR A 375 -2.55 -25.76 -13.07
C THR A 375 -1.20 -26.36 -12.60
N LYS A 376 -0.95 -27.64 -12.81
CA LYS A 376 0.26 -28.32 -12.31
C LYS A 376 1.50 -28.15 -13.19
N ASP A 377 1.37 -27.84 -14.48
CA ASP A 377 2.50 -27.97 -15.42
C ASP A 377 3.27 -26.67 -15.67
N VAL A 378 2.77 -25.53 -15.18
CA VAL A 378 3.19 -24.21 -15.64
C VAL A 378 3.99 -23.41 -14.61
N PHE A 379 3.84 -23.65 -13.33
CA PHE A 379 4.35 -22.76 -12.28
C PHE A 379 5.73 -23.09 -11.71
N PHE A 380 6.25 -24.29 -11.89
CA PHE A 380 7.45 -24.73 -11.16
C PHE A 380 8.80 -24.41 -11.81
N SER A 381 8.85 -24.03 -13.08
CA SER A 381 10.14 -23.91 -13.79
C SER A 381 10.66 -22.49 -13.96
N GLN A 382 9.81 -21.46 -14.00
CA GLN A 382 10.23 -20.07 -14.22
C GLN A 382 10.26 -19.22 -12.93
N ASN A 383 9.26 -19.32 -12.08
CA ASN A 383 9.21 -18.49 -10.86
C ASN A 383 10.33 -18.78 -9.85
N ALA A 384 10.85 -20.02 -9.79
CA ALA A 384 11.97 -20.31 -8.90
C ALA A 384 13.27 -19.62 -9.34
N ALA A 385 13.50 -19.47 -10.64
CA ALA A 385 14.69 -18.82 -11.16
C ALA A 385 14.58 -17.28 -11.06
N ASP A 386 13.41 -16.70 -11.39
CA ASP A 386 13.17 -15.25 -11.29
C ASP A 386 13.10 -14.79 -9.84
N ASP A 387 12.48 -15.59 -8.96
CA ASP A 387 12.44 -15.32 -7.52
C ASP A 387 13.84 -15.48 -6.89
N GLU A 388 14.64 -16.44 -7.34
CA GLU A 388 16.02 -16.62 -6.90
C GLU A 388 16.94 -15.49 -7.43
N GLN A 389 16.73 -15.01 -8.67
CA GLN A 389 17.42 -13.86 -9.23
C GLN A 389 17.03 -12.58 -8.50
N TYR A 390 15.73 -12.32 -8.30
CA TYR A 390 15.23 -11.17 -7.56
C TYR A 390 15.70 -11.19 -6.10
N GLN A 391 15.62 -12.33 -5.41
CA GLN A 391 16.17 -12.52 -4.08
C GLN A 391 17.71 -12.33 -4.05
N GLY A 392 18.39 -12.70 -5.12
CA GLY A 392 19.81 -12.43 -5.34
C GLY A 392 20.10 -10.94 -5.44
N GLU A 393 19.31 -10.20 -6.21
CA GLU A 393 19.42 -8.74 -6.36
C GLU A 393 19.11 -8.00 -5.06
N VAL A 394 18.07 -8.41 -4.33
CA VAL A 394 17.75 -7.86 -3.00
C VAL A 394 18.88 -8.12 -2.01
N ARG A 395 19.41 -9.35 -1.93
CA ARG A 395 20.56 -9.67 -1.06
C ARG A 395 21.81 -8.86 -1.42
N ALA A 396 22.07 -8.67 -2.71
CA ALA A 396 23.18 -7.83 -3.18
C ALA A 396 22.95 -6.35 -2.85
N ALA A 397 21.72 -5.86 -2.94
CA ALA A 397 21.34 -4.51 -2.55
C ALA A 397 21.48 -4.30 -1.03
N VAL A 398 21.02 -5.25 -0.22
CA VAL A 398 21.16 -5.23 1.25
C VAL A 398 22.64 -5.25 1.66
N LYS A 399 23.47 -6.05 0.98
CA LYS A 399 24.91 -6.06 1.24
C LYS A 399 25.54 -4.70 0.95
N ARG A 400 25.22 -4.07 -0.19
CA ARG A 400 25.69 -2.71 -0.53
C ARG A 400 25.20 -1.68 0.48
N PHE A 401 23.93 -1.79 0.90
CA PHE A 401 23.33 -0.93 1.91
C PHE A 401 24.14 -0.97 3.23
N HIS A 402 24.45 -2.14 3.76
CA HIS A 402 25.23 -2.25 5.00
C HIS A 402 26.64 -1.63 4.86
N ILE A 403 27.35 -1.90 3.77
CA ILE A 403 28.67 -1.29 3.52
C ILE A 403 28.54 0.23 3.44
N PHE A 404 27.48 0.73 2.81
CA PHE A 404 27.22 2.17 2.71
C PHE A 404 26.90 2.77 4.07
N ALA A 405 26.02 2.14 4.85
CA ALA A 405 25.65 2.57 6.18
C ALA A 405 26.88 2.67 7.11
N ASP A 406 27.73 1.62 7.11
CA ASP A 406 28.99 1.62 7.88
C ASP A 406 29.93 2.76 7.47
N ALA A 407 30.01 3.07 6.17
CA ALA A 407 30.82 4.18 5.68
C ALA A 407 30.22 5.54 6.05
N VAL A 408 28.90 5.69 5.97
CA VAL A 408 28.17 6.90 6.39
C VAL A 408 28.31 7.16 7.88
N ASP A 409 28.33 6.12 8.72
CA ASP A 409 28.49 6.26 10.17
C ASP A 409 29.91 6.73 10.57
N GLN A 410 30.88 6.54 9.67
CA GLN A 410 32.26 7.08 9.83
C GLN A 410 32.39 8.50 9.29
N MET A 411 31.36 9.03 8.60
CA MET A 411 31.38 10.41 8.10
C MET A 411 30.94 11.41 9.18
N GLU A 412 31.68 12.49 9.35
CA GLU A 412 31.23 13.64 10.13
C GLU A 412 30.14 14.39 9.34
N LEU A 413 28.90 14.04 9.59
CA LEU A 413 27.73 14.77 9.07
C LEU A 413 27.33 15.84 10.07
N GLY A 414 26.95 17.02 9.57
CA GLY A 414 26.46 18.12 10.42
C GLY A 414 25.23 17.72 11.24
N SER A 415 25.04 18.35 12.40
CA SER A 415 23.91 18.10 13.31
C SER A 415 22.52 18.38 12.70
N ASN A 416 22.47 19.03 11.54
CA ASN A 416 21.27 19.33 10.77
C ASN A 416 20.96 18.29 9.68
N VAL A 417 21.70 17.17 9.61
CA VAL A 417 21.44 16.04 8.70
C VAL A 417 20.75 14.94 9.48
N PHE A 418 19.53 14.64 9.10
CA PHE A 418 18.77 13.51 9.65
C PHE A 418 18.94 12.30 8.75
N LYS A 419 19.14 11.12 9.37
CA LYS A 419 19.32 9.85 8.67
C LYS A 419 18.17 8.91 9.00
N SER A 420 17.69 8.19 7.99
CA SER A 420 16.74 7.08 8.16
C SER A 420 16.99 6.04 7.08
N ASP A 421 16.52 4.83 7.29
CA ASP A 421 16.65 3.74 6.34
C ASP A 421 15.34 2.97 6.16
N CYS A 422 15.24 2.28 5.04
CA CYS A 422 14.15 1.35 4.77
C CYS A 422 14.72 0.11 4.07
N VAL A 423 14.62 -1.03 4.73
CA VAL A 423 15.04 -2.33 4.18
C VAL A 423 13.86 -3.29 4.25
N SER A 424 13.38 -3.71 3.06
CA SER A 424 12.30 -4.69 2.90
C SER A 424 12.60 -5.58 1.69
N SER A 425 11.70 -6.48 1.35
CA SER A 425 11.84 -7.35 0.17
C SER A 425 11.87 -6.61 -1.16
N ASP A 426 11.30 -5.40 -1.23
CA ASP A 426 11.12 -4.60 -2.44
C ASP A 426 11.77 -3.20 -2.36
N THR A 427 12.35 -2.87 -1.21
CA THR A 427 12.92 -1.55 -0.96
C THR A 427 14.18 -1.67 -0.12
N VAL A 428 15.28 -1.14 -0.63
CA VAL A 428 16.55 -1.05 0.10
C VAL A 428 17.09 0.37 -0.10
N GLN A 429 16.81 1.25 0.86
CA GLN A 429 17.08 2.68 0.77
C GLN A 429 17.71 3.24 2.03
N TYR A 430 18.62 4.21 1.84
CA TYR A 430 19.14 5.09 2.89
C TYR A 430 18.73 6.53 2.58
N ILE A 431 18.17 7.23 3.54
CA ILE A 431 17.52 8.51 3.33
C ILE A 431 18.19 9.56 4.22
N PHE A 432 18.51 10.70 3.63
CA PHE A 432 19.07 11.86 4.31
C PHE A 432 18.14 13.05 4.12
N GLU A 433 17.85 13.76 5.19
CA GLU A 433 17.09 14.98 5.14
C GLU A 433 17.95 16.14 5.65
N MET A 434 18.01 17.21 4.88
CA MET A 434 18.78 18.42 5.22
C MET A 434 18.15 19.66 4.57
N ASN A 435 17.89 20.70 5.37
CA ASN A 435 17.42 22.01 4.89
C ASN A 435 16.18 21.97 3.98
N GLY A 436 15.25 21.04 4.24
CA GLY A 436 14.04 20.87 3.44
C GLY A 436 14.21 20.04 2.18
N TYR A 437 15.35 19.39 1.98
CA TYR A 437 15.59 18.44 0.90
C TYR A 437 15.73 17.01 1.44
N GLU A 438 15.24 16.06 0.66
CA GLU A 438 15.44 14.63 0.88
C GLU A 438 16.36 14.05 -0.20
N LEU A 439 17.41 13.34 0.22
CA LEU A 439 18.31 12.58 -0.64
C LEU A 439 18.10 11.10 -0.37
N THR A 440 17.53 10.36 -1.29
CA THR A 440 17.25 8.93 -1.16
C THR A 440 18.25 8.12 -1.99
N VAL A 441 19.12 7.36 -1.34
CA VAL A 441 20.02 6.38 -1.98
C VAL A 441 19.28 5.05 -2.12
N ASP A 442 18.86 4.71 -3.33
CA ASP A 442 18.12 3.49 -3.64
C ASP A 442 19.06 2.42 -4.21
N PHE A 443 19.29 1.37 -3.42
CA PHE A 443 20.26 0.31 -3.75
C PHE A 443 19.69 -0.74 -4.72
N LEU A 444 18.37 -0.87 -4.81
CA LEU A 444 17.71 -1.72 -5.81
C LEU A 444 17.73 -1.03 -7.18
N LYS A 445 17.29 0.23 -7.23
CA LYS A 445 17.26 1.02 -8.46
C LYS A 445 18.62 1.60 -8.85
N ARG A 446 19.63 1.43 -7.99
CA ARG A 446 21.02 1.90 -8.20
C ARG A 446 21.10 3.39 -8.54
N LYS A 447 20.41 4.25 -7.80
CA LYS A 447 20.40 5.70 -8.03
C LYS A 447 20.21 6.49 -6.74
N ILE A 448 20.60 7.77 -6.78
CA ILE A 448 20.25 8.74 -5.75
C ILE A 448 19.15 9.64 -6.30
N LEU A 449 18.08 9.75 -5.54
CA LEU A 449 16.95 10.62 -5.82
C LEU A 449 17.05 11.85 -4.93
N ILE A 450 16.67 13.00 -5.45
CA ILE A 450 16.63 14.27 -4.71
C ILE A 450 15.22 14.81 -4.81
N ALA A 451 14.63 15.17 -3.67
CA ALA A 451 13.34 15.85 -3.61
C ALA A 451 13.42 17.08 -2.71
N ASP A 452 12.65 18.12 -3.02
CA ASP A 452 12.47 19.29 -2.15
C ASP A 452 11.40 19.01 -1.06
N ASP A 453 11.13 20.00 -0.22
CA ASP A 453 10.13 19.93 0.87
C ASP A 453 8.69 19.73 0.35
N ARG A 454 8.45 19.90 -0.95
CA ARG A 454 7.18 19.62 -1.64
C ARG A 454 7.19 18.25 -2.35
N LEU A 455 8.24 17.45 -2.14
CA LEU A 455 8.51 16.18 -2.82
C LEU A 455 8.59 16.29 -4.36
N GLN A 456 8.95 17.46 -4.86
CA GLN A 456 9.26 17.60 -6.28
C GLN A 456 10.68 17.13 -6.54
N ALA A 457 10.86 16.34 -7.61
CA ALA A 457 12.17 15.88 -8.01
C ALA A 457 13.06 17.08 -8.38
N VAL A 458 14.27 17.11 -7.82
CA VAL A 458 15.25 18.17 -8.05
C VAL A 458 16.45 17.54 -8.78
N THR A 459 16.96 18.22 -9.81
CA THR A 459 18.19 17.80 -10.46
C THR A 459 19.42 18.23 -9.65
N PRO A 460 20.55 17.50 -9.72
CA PRO A 460 21.78 17.91 -9.05
C PRO A 460 22.22 19.34 -9.40
N ASP A 461 22.09 19.75 -10.67
CA ASP A 461 22.45 21.11 -11.12
C ASP A 461 21.57 22.16 -10.45
N ALA A 462 20.25 21.93 -10.40
CA ALA A 462 19.32 22.83 -9.72
C ALA A 462 19.58 22.87 -8.19
N LEU A 463 19.98 21.75 -7.60
CA LEU A 463 20.33 21.69 -6.18
C LEU A 463 21.61 22.49 -5.87
N GLN A 464 22.60 22.47 -6.77
CA GLN A 464 23.86 23.19 -6.60
C GLN A 464 23.63 24.70 -6.47
N ASP A 465 22.70 25.23 -7.27
CA ASP A 465 22.36 26.65 -7.28
C ASP A 465 21.45 27.03 -6.09
N ALA A 466 20.47 26.18 -5.77
CA ALA A 466 19.43 26.49 -4.78
C ALA A 466 19.87 26.18 -3.33
N ALA A 467 20.67 25.15 -3.10
CA ALA A 467 21.06 24.66 -1.79
C ALA A 467 22.48 24.06 -1.77
N PRO A 468 23.54 24.91 -1.86
CA PRO A 468 24.93 24.43 -1.98
C PRO A 468 25.35 23.44 -0.88
N ALA A 469 24.91 23.64 0.37
CA ALA A 469 25.24 22.75 1.48
C ALA A 469 24.61 21.34 1.32
N VAL A 470 23.42 21.26 0.72
CA VAL A 470 22.76 19.98 0.41
C VAL A 470 23.43 19.32 -0.79
N TYR A 471 23.88 20.13 -1.75
CA TYR A 471 24.66 19.63 -2.89
C TYR A 471 26.02 19.03 -2.45
N GLU A 472 26.72 19.64 -1.48
CA GLU A 472 27.93 19.06 -0.91
C GLU A 472 27.67 17.68 -0.26
N LEU A 473 26.53 17.54 0.42
CA LEU A 473 26.11 16.25 0.96
C LEU A 473 25.82 15.26 -0.18
N TYR A 474 25.07 15.68 -1.18
CA TYR A 474 24.79 14.84 -2.37
C TYR A 474 26.08 14.36 -3.04
N ASP A 475 27.04 15.24 -3.28
CA ASP A 475 28.31 14.92 -3.96
C ASP A 475 29.11 13.88 -3.17
N LYS A 476 29.20 14.03 -1.84
CA LYS A 476 29.82 13.04 -0.94
C LYS A 476 29.13 11.68 -1.02
N LEU A 477 27.80 11.65 -0.95
CA LEU A 477 27.01 10.42 -1.02
C LEU A 477 27.10 9.78 -2.40
N PHE A 478 27.13 10.58 -3.47
CA PHE A 478 27.27 10.11 -4.84
C PHE A 478 28.65 9.49 -5.09
N GLY A 479 29.69 10.11 -4.58
CA GLY A 479 31.07 9.58 -4.63
C GLY A 479 31.17 8.24 -3.89
N LEU A 480 30.63 8.15 -2.69
CA LEU A 480 30.58 6.92 -1.90
C LEU A 480 29.81 5.81 -2.62
N PHE A 481 28.63 6.13 -3.10
CA PHE A 481 27.73 5.19 -3.78
C PHE A 481 28.31 4.68 -5.11
N THR A 482 28.97 5.56 -5.87
CA THR A 482 29.58 5.20 -7.16
C THR A 482 30.77 4.27 -6.96
N ASN A 483 31.60 4.52 -5.96
CA ASN A 483 32.73 3.65 -5.62
C ASN A 483 32.28 2.24 -5.22
N MET A 484 31.15 2.11 -4.57
CA MET A 484 30.59 0.80 -4.17
C MET A 484 29.99 0.01 -5.33
N ASN A 485 29.52 0.67 -6.39
CA ASN A 485 28.97 -0.02 -7.56
C ASN A 485 30.07 -0.59 -8.50
N GLN A 486 31.35 -0.39 -8.18
CA GLN A 486 32.48 -1.01 -8.89
C GLN A 486 32.87 -2.39 -8.32
N TYR A 487 32.26 -2.80 -7.21
CA TYR A 487 32.39 -4.12 -6.54
C TYR A 487 31.04 -4.87 -6.60
#